data_8a1db18abd9690c15a0eca93b433f56e
#
_entry.id   8a1db18abd9690c15a0eca93b433f56e
#
_cell.length_a   1.000
_cell.length_b   1.000
_cell.length_c   1.000
_cell.angle_alpha   90.00
_cell.angle_beta   90.00
_cell.angle_gamma   90.00
#
_symmetry.space_group_name_H-M   'P 1'
#
loop_
_entity.id
_entity.type
_entity.pdbx_description
1 polymer ?
#
loop_
_entity_poly.entity_id
_entity_poly.type
_entity_poly.pdbx_seq_one_letter_code
_entity_poly.pdbx_strand_id
1 'polypeptide(L)'
;MENRPRLITPVLIVGCLIVLVGFAIRASFGVFQIPIQEEFDWPRAEFSLAIAIQNLAWGFGAPFFGAFAEKIGDRKAIILGAVLYAIGLVLTTGATSPLAIQFYEILVGFGIAGTGFGVILAVVGRASAPEHRSMSLAIATAAGSAGQIVGPMVAVILLESMAWQSVFMIFAASILAVLLLLPFMRAPERAAKEEIEETLEKYSESPSRIHLT
;
A
#
# COMPACT_ATOMS: atom_id res chain seq x y z
N MET A 1 8.61 33.62 17.07
CA MET A 1 8.39 32.20 17.51
C MET A 1 8.69 31.31 16.32
N GLU A 2 9.83 30.68 16.31
CA GLU A 2 10.25 29.79 15.26
C GLU A 2 9.34 28.56 15.27
N ASN A 3 8.60 28.37 14.18
CA ASN A 3 7.63 27.28 14.07
C ASN A 3 8.42 25.98 13.86
N ARG A 4 8.83 25.32 14.95
CA ARG A 4 9.58 24.08 14.89
C ARG A 4 8.78 23.05 14.07
N PRO A 5 9.40 22.44 13.07
CA PRO A 5 8.73 21.44 12.24
C PRO A 5 8.20 20.30 13.11
N ARG A 6 6.98 19.86 12.82
CA ARG A 6 6.32 18.80 13.60
C ARG A 6 6.62 17.45 12.97
N LEU A 7 7.04 16.49 13.79
CA LEU A 7 7.21 15.11 13.36
C LEU A 7 5.86 14.50 12.94
N ILE A 8 4.84 14.67 13.77
CA ILE A 8 3.50 14.11 13.52
C ILE A 8 2.72 15.09 12.65
N THR A 9 2.57 14.73 11.38
CA THR A 9 1.81 15.49 10.38
C THR A 9 0.55 14.74 9.96
N PRO A 10 -0.50 15.40 9.47
CA PRO A 10 -1.67 14.71 8.91
C PRO A 10 -1.28 13.71 7.80
N VAL A 11 -0.29 14.03 6.99
CA VAL A 11 0.23 13.15 5.93
C VAL A 11 0.81 11.87 6.51
N LEU A 12 1.59 11.96 7.58
CA LEU A 12 2.15 10.78 8.26
C LEU A 12 1.03 9.91 8.83
N ILE A 13 0.06 10.51 9.51
CA ILE A 13 -1.07 9.76 10.11
C ILE A 13 -1.86 9.01 9.03
N VAL A 14 -2.25 9.71 7.96
CA VAL A 14 -3.01 9.10 6.86
C VAL A 14 -2.18 8.03 6.15
N GLY A 15 -0.90 8.28 5.89
CA GLY A 15 0.01 7.31 5.31
C GLY A 15 0.11 6.05 6.17
N CYS A 16 0.27 6.18 7.49
CA CYS A 16 0.28 5.06 8.43
C CYS A 16 -1.03 4.25 8.38
N LEU A 17 -2.19 4.91 8.33
CA LEU A 17 -3.48 4.22 8.27
C LEU A 17 -3.66 3.46 6.96
N ILE A 18 -3.27 4.04 5.82
CA ILE A 18 -3.36 3.36 4.52
C ILE A 18 -2.51 2.09 4.51
N VAL A 19 -1.22 2.18 4.90
CA VAL A 19 -0.34 1.01 4.89
C VAL A 19 -0.74 -0.02 5.96
N LEU A 20 -1.21 0.43 7.14
CA LEU A 20 -1.70 -0.46 8.18
C LEU A 20 -2.87 -1.30 7.68
N VAL A 21 -3.91 -0.67 7.12
CA VAL A 21 -5.10 -1.36 6.61
C VAL A 21 -4.74 -2.24 5.42
N GLY A 22 -4.00 -1.72 4.44
CA GLY A 22 -3.61 -2.48 3.25
C GLY A 22 -2.80 -3.75 3.58
N PHE A 23 -1.82 -3.65 4.48
CA PHE A 23 -1.02 -4.79 4.90
C PHE A 23 -1.73 -5.71 5.90
N ALA A 24 -2.69 -5.19 6.68
CA ALA A 24 -3.56 -6.01 7.51
C ALA A 24 -4.40 -6.97 6.64
N ILE A 25 -5.05 -6.44 5.61
CA ILE A 25 -5.84 -7.23 4.66
C ILE A 25 -4.93 -8.26 3.98
N ARG A 26 -3.79 -7.82 3.41
CA ARG A 26 -2.84 -8.70 2.73
C ARG A 26 -2.38 -9.87 3.60
N ALA A 27 -1.98 -9.61 4.84
CA ALA A 27 -1.48 -10.65 5.74
C ALA A 27 -2.57 -11.63 6.17
N SER A 28 -3.84 -11.23 6.12
CA SER A 28 -4.97 -12.06 6.52
C SER A 28 -5.31 -13.15 5.51
N PHE A 29 -4.84 -13.07 4.25
CA PHE A 29 -5.22 -14.05 3.21
C PHE A 29 -4.95 -15.49 3.61
N GLY A 30 -3.85 -15.79 4.31
CA GLY A 30 -3.55 -17.14 4.78
C GLY A 30 -4.60 -17.74 5.70
N VAL A 31 -5.35 -16.91 6.44
CA VAL A 31 -6.42 -17.36 7.36
C VAL A 31 -7.62 -17.89 6.60
N PHE A 32 -7.89 -17.39 5.39
CA PHE A 32 -9.04 -17.80 4.57
C PHE A 32 -8.83 -19.13 3.84
N GLN A 33 -7.61 -19.66 3.83
CA GLN A 33 -7.32 -20.92 3.14
C GLN A 33 -8.21 -22.07 3.61
N ILE A 34 -8.39 -22.22 4.92
CA ILE A 34 -9.17 -23.32 5.49
C ILE A 34 -10.66 -23.18 5.14
N PRO A 35 -11.36 -22.07 5.44
CA PRO A 35 -12.79 -21.96 5.14
C PRO A 35 -13.11 -22.04 3.65
N ILE A 36 -12.25 -21.55 2.76
CA ILE A 36 -12.46 -21.68 1.31
C ILE A 36 -12.28 -23.12 0.85
N GLN A 37 -11.29 -23.84 1.38
CA GLN A 37 -11.10 -25.25 1.06
C GLN A 37 -12.25 -26.14 1.55
N GLU A 38 -12.78 -25.90 2.74
CA GLU A 38 -13.89 -26.64 3.30
C GLU A 38 -15.19 -26.42 2.52
N GLU A 39 -15.40 -25.20 1.97
CA GLU A 39 -16.59 -24.87 1.20
C GLU A 39 -16.57 -25.48 -0.21
N PHE A 40 -15.40 -25.48 -0.87
CA PHE A 40 -15.31 -25.84 -2.29
C PHE A 40 -14.55 -27.13 -2.58
N ASP A 41 -13.99 -27.79 -1.57
CA ASP A 41 -13.15 -29.00 -1.70
C ASP A 41 -11.98 -28.83 -2.69
N TRP A 42 -11.39 -27.62 -2.70
CA TRP A 42 -10.25 -27.33 -3.58
C TRP A 42 -8.92 -27.76 -2.95
N PRO A 43 -7.96 -28.26 -3.78
CA PRO A 43 -6.60 -28.53 -3.30
C PRO A 43 -5.95 -27.27 -2.69
N ARG A 44 -5.19 -27.45 -1.62
CA ARG A 44 -4.43 -26.34 -0.97
C ARG A 44 -3.54 -25.59 -1.94
N ALA A 45 -2.98 -26.29 -2.92
CA ALA A 45 -2.11 -25.72 -3.93
C ALA A 45 -2.78 -24.59 -4.73
N GLU A 46 -4.07 -24.70 -5.01
CA GLU A 46 -4.82 -23.72 -5.79
C GLU A 46 -4.91 -22.36 -5.07
N PHE A 47 -5.23 -22.38 -3.79
CA PHE A 47 -5.27 -21.15 -2.99
C PHE A 47 -3.86 -20.55 -2.78
N SER A 48 -2.87 -21.42 -2.53
CA SER A 48 -1.47 -20.99 -2.41
C SER A 48 -0.96 -20.37 -3.71
N LEU A 49 -1.37 -20.91 -4.86
CA LEU A 49 -1.06 -20.34 -6.16
C LEU A 49 -1.71 -18.97 -6.35
N ALA A 50 -2.95 -18.77 -5.90
CA ALA A 50 -3.62 -17.48 -5.94
C ALA A 50 -2.84 -16.41 -5.14
N ILE A 51 -2.37 -16.76 -3.92
CA ILE A 51 -1.51 -15.87 -3.11
C ILE A 51 -0.16 -15.60 -3.80
N ALA A 52 0.43 -16.59 -4.46
CA ALA A 52 1.66 -16.40 -5.22
C ALA A 52 1.46 -15.43 -6.38
N ILE A 53 0.36 -15.56 -7.12
CA ILE A 53 -0.03 -14.64 -8.21
C ILE A 53 -0.26 -13.22 -7.66
N GLN A 54 -0.92 -13.08 -6.52
CA GLN A 54 -1.09 -11.80 -5.83
C GLN A 54 0.27 -11.11 -5.56
N ASN A 55 1.23 -11.87 -5.01
CA ASN A 55 2.56 -11.33 -4.70
C ASN A 55 3.35 -10.96 -5.97
N LEU A 56 3.22 -11.76 -7.05
CA LEU A 56 3.81 -11.43 -8.35
C LEU A 56 3.20 -10.15 -8.93
N ALA A 57 1.87 -10.04 -8.92
CA ALA A 57 1.16 -8.86 -9.38
C ALA A 57 1.53 -7.62 -8.56
N TRP A 58 1.71 -7.75 -7.25
CA TRP A 58 2.24 -6.69 -6.40
C TRP A 58 3.65 -6.27 -6.81
N GLY A 59 4.56 -7.24 -7.01
CA GLY A 59 5.94 -6.99 -7.44
C GLY A 59 6.01 -6.24 -8.77
N PHE A 60 5.27 -6.70 -9.79
CA PHE A 60 5.17 -6.02 -11.09
C PHE A 60 4.43 -4.68 -11.00
N GLY A 61 3.41 -4.59 -10.17
CA GLY A 61 2.62 -3.39 -9.97
C GLY A 61 3.39 -2.25 -9.31
N ALA A 62 4.37 -2.55 -8.44
CA ALA A 62 5.08 -1.53 -7.68
C ALA A 62 5.80 -0.49 -8.57
N PRO A 63 6.64 -0.84 -9.56
CA PRO A 63 7.24 0.15 -10.47
C PRO A 63 6.18 0.84 -11.34
N PHE A 64 5.13 0.13 -11.76
CA PHE A 64 4.04 0.72 -12.52
C PHE A 64 3.34 1.84 -11.72
N PHE A 65 2.95 1.58 -10.47
CA PHE A 65 2.31 2.57 -9.62
C PHE A 65 3.25 3.71 -9.23
N GLY A 66 4.56 3.45 -9.12
CA GLY A 66 5.57 4.49 -8.97
C GLY A 66 5.55 5.47 -10.15
N ALA A 67 5.69 4.97 -11.38
CA ALA A 67 5.66 5.77 -12.59
C ALA A 67 4.29 6.44 -12.83
N PHE A 68 3.19 5.74 -12.49
CA PHE A 68 1.85 6.28 -12.60
C PHE A 68 1.63 7.45 -11.63
N ALA A 69 2.10 7.34 -10.38
CA ALA A 69 2.06 8.41 -9.40
C ALA A 69 2.89 9.64 -9.85
N GLU A 70 3.97 9.43 -10.60
CA GLU A 70 4.76 10.52 -11.18
C GLU A 70 3.98 11.29 -12.26
N LYS A 71 3.24 10.59 -13.11
CA LYS A 71 2.52 11.21 -14.24
C LYS A 71 1.21 11.86 -13.84
N ILE A 72 0.43 11.24 -12.98
CA ILE A 72 -0.95 11.65 -12.69
C ILE A 72 -1.16 12.15 -11.26
N GLY A 73 -0.13 12.04 -10.42
CA GLY A 73 -0.14 12.43 -9.02
C GLY A 73 -0.47 11.28 -8.04
N ASP A 74 0.11 11.37 -6.86
CA ASP A 74 0.04 10.33 -5.82
C ASP A 74 -1.39 9.99 -5.40
N ARG A 75 -2.26 11.00 -5.25
CA ARG A 75 -3.65 10.78 -4.80
C ARG A 75 -4.44 9.92 -5.77
N LYS A 76 -4.28 10.16 -7.07
CA LYS A 76 -4.96 9.37 -8.11
C LYS A 76 -4.42 7.94 -8.16
N ALA A 77 -3.10 7.77 -7.96
CA ALA A 77 -2.48 6.45 -7.89
C ALA A 77 -3.01 5.66 -6.68
N ILE A 78 -3.09 6.27 -5.50
CA ILE A 78 -3.63 5.64 -4.30
C ILE A 78 -5.11 5.27 -4.48
N ILE A 79 -5.93 6.16 -5.05
CA ILE A 79 -7.34 5.89 -5.34
C ILE A 79 -7.48 4.69 -6.27
N LEU A 80 -6.73 4.67 -7.38
CA LEU A 80 -6.75 3.55 -8.32
C LEU A 80 -6.33 2.25 -7.63
N GLY A 81 -5.26 2.28 -6.83
CA GLY A 81 -4.82 1.11 -6.06
C GLY A 81 -5.88 0.60 -5.10
N ALA A 82 -6.48 1.47 -4.31
CA ALA A 82 -7.53 1.08 -3.35
C ALA A 82 -8.79 0.55 -4.04
N VAL A 83 -9.18 1.14 -5.18
CA VAL A 83 -10.32 0.67 -5.98
C VAL A 83 -10.04 -0.71 -6.57
N LEU A 84 -8.87 -0.94 -7.16
CA LEU A 84 -8.47 -2.27 -7.66
C LEU A 84 -8.45 -3.30 -6.54
N TYR A 85 -7.92 -2.93 -5.37
CA TYR A 85 -7.89 -3.80 -4.20
C TYR A 85 -9.31 -4.20 -3.79
N ALA A 86 -10.20 -3.23 -3.61
CA ALA A 86 -11.58 -3.47 -3.23
C ALA A 86 -12.33 -4.31 -4.26
N ILE A 87 -12.18 -4.02 -5.56
CA ILE A 87 -12.79 -4.80 -6.64
C ILE A 87 -12.30 -6.25 -6.59
N GLY A 88 -10.98 -6.48 -6.46
CA GLY A 88 -10.42 -7.82 -6.35
C GLY A 88 -11.02 -8.59 -5.18
N LEU A 89 -11.09 -7.98 -3.98
CA LEU A 89 -11.70 -8.59 -2.79
C LEU A 89 -13.18 -8.92 -3.00
N VAL A 90 -13.96 -8.00 -3.57
CA VAL A 90 -15.39 -8.22 -3.85
C VAL A 90 -15.59 -9.34 -4.86
N LEU A 91 -14.82 -9.38 -5.94
CA LEU A 91 -14.92 -10.43 -6.95
C LEU A 91 -14.54 -11.81 -6.37
N THR A 92 -13.57 -11.86 -5.46
CA THR A 92 -13.19 -13.10 -4.77
C THR A 92 -14.35 -13.71 -3.99
N THR A 93 -15.28 -12.91 -3.45
CA THR A 93 -16.45 -13.43 -2.73
C THR A 93 -17.42 -14.24 -3.61
N GLY A 94 -17.43 -13.97 -4.91
CA GLY A 94 -18.27 -14.68 -5.88
C GLY A 94 -17.54 -15.74 -6.70
N ALA A 95 -16.28 -16.05 -6.34
CA ALA A 95 -15.49 -17.03 -7.09
C ALA A 95 -16.02 -18.44 -6.89
N THR A 96 -16.26 -19.16 -7.98
CA THR A 96 -16.74 -20.55 -7.98
C THR A 96 -15.71 -21.54 -8.54
N SER A 97 -14.51 -21.06 -8.86
CA SER A 97 -13.41 -21.88 -9.35
C SER A 97 -12.06 -21.35 -8.89
N PRO A 98 -11.03 -22.21 -8.73
CA PRO A 98 -9.69 -21.78 -8.37
C PRO A 98 -9.11 -20.74 -9.34
N LEU A 99 -9.35 -20.93 -10.64
CA LEU A 99 -8.88 -20.03 -11.68
C LEU A 99 -9.48 -18.61 -11.52
N ALA A 100 -10.75 -18.51 -11.11
CA ALA A 100 -11.38 -17.21 -10.86
C ALA A 100 -10.68 -16.46 -9.73
N ILE A 101 -10.40 -17.11 -8.59
CA ILE A 101 -9.64 -16.49 -7.49
C ILE A 101 -8.27 -16.07 -7.99
N GLN A 102 -7.53 -16.90 -8.70
CA GLN A 102 -6.22 -16.58 -9.23
C GLN A 102 -6.23 -15.32 -10.09
N PHE A 103 -7.26 -15.13 -10.93
CA PHE A 103 -7.44 -13.89 -11.71
C PHE A 103 -7.77 -12.68 -10.84
N TYR A 104 -8.63 -12.83 -9.84
CA TYR A 104 -9.02 -11.72 -8.97
C TYR A 104 -7.86 -11.27 -8.07
N GLU A 105 -6.97 -12.20 -7.69
CA GLU A 105 -5.78 -11.89 -6.92
C GLU A 105 -4.75 -11.05 -7.70
N ILE A 106 -4.80 -11.02 -9.03
CA ILE A 106 -4.04 -10.05 -9.83
C ILE A 106 -4.48 -8.62 -9.50
N LEU A 107 -5.80 -8.38 -9.43
CA LEU A 107 -6.33 -7.05 -9.09
C LEU A 107 -5.95 -6.66 -7.66
N VAL A 108 -6.05 -7.61 -6.72
CA VAL A 108 -5.62 -7.41 -5.34
C VAL A 108 -4.14 -7.05 -5.27
N GLY A 109 -3.27 -7.77 -5.99
CA GLY A 109 -1.83 -7.50 -6.03
C GLY A 109 -1.50 -6.11 -6.58
N PHE A 110 -2.13 -5.69 -7.68
CA PHE A 110 -2.02 -4.31 -8.18
C PHE A 110 -2.56 -3.30 -7.18
N GLY A 111 -3.65 -3.62 -6.49
CA GLY A 111 -4.21 -2.79 -5.42
C GLY A 111 -3.21 -2.56 -4.28
N ILE A 112 -2.54 -3.64 -3.84
CA ILE A 112 -1.47 -3.57 -2.83
C ILE A 112 -0.32 -2.67 -3.33
N ALA A 113 0.05 -2.76 -4.61
CA ALA A 113 1.10 -1.92 -5.19
C ALA A 113 0.79 -0.42 -5.09
N GLY A 114 -0.47 -0.05 -5.37
CA GLY A 114 -0.91 1.35 -5.34
C GLY A 114 -1.15 1.93 -3.94
N THR A 115 -1.44 1.08 -2.95
CA THR A 115 -1.67 1.49 -1.55
C THR A 115 -0.51 1.13 -0.62
N GLY A 116 0.53 0.49 -1.14
CA GLY A 116 1.65 -0.03 -0.38
C GLY A 116 2.79 0.97 -0.19
N PHE A 117 3.91 0.45 0.31
CA PHE A 117 5.06 1.23 0.71
C PHE A 117 5.63 2.11 -0.41
N GLY A 118 5.69 1.64 -1.66
CA GLY A 118 6.30 2.38 -2.76
C GLY A 118 5.72 3.77 -2.95
N VAL A 119 4.39 3.89 -3.01
CA VAL A 119 3.69 5.15 -3.18
C VAL A 119 3.61 5.92 -1.86
N ILE A 120 3.21 5.26 -0.77
CA ILE A 120 2.94 5.94 0.51
C ILE A 120 4.22 6.51 1.14
N LEU A 121 5.33 5.75 1.17
CA LEU A 121 6.57 6.25 1.74
C LEU A 121 7.15 7.41 0.91
N ALA A 122 6.98 7.39 -0.42
CA ALA A 122 7.38 8.51 -1.26
C ALA A 122 6.62 9.80 -0.90
N VAL A 123 5.31 9.71 -0.64
CA VAL A 123 4.48 10.85 -0.22
C VAL A 123 4.87 11.33 1.18
N VAL A 124 4.99 10.41 2.14
CA VAL A 124 5.40 10.73 3.52
C VAL A 124 6.79 11.38 3.55
N GLY A 125 7.75 10.82 2.79
CA GLY A 125 9.11 11.35 2.73
C GLY A 125 9.19 12.77 2.18
N ARG A 126 8.39 13.11 1.15
CA ARG A 126 8.33 14.48 0.60
C ARG A 126 7.62 15.47 1.52
N ALA A 127 6.64 15.01 2.28
CA ALA A 127 5.89 15.86 3.20
C ALA A 127 6.60 16.07 4.55
N SER A 128 7.64 15.31 4.83
CA SER A 128 8.38 15.39 6.09
C SER A 128 9.51 16.39 6.00
N ALA A 129 9.70 17.17 7.06
CA ALA A 129 10.87 18.05 7.20
C ALA A 129 12.17 17.21 7.17
N PRO A 130 13.28 17.73 6.61
CA PRO A 130 14.52 16.98 6.43
C PRO A 130 15.01 16.28 7.70
N GLU A 131 14.95 16.96 8.85
CA GLU A 131 15.36 16.45 10.17
C GLU A 131 14.47 15.31 10.70
N HIS A 132 13.22 15.21 10.23
CA HIS A 132 12.25 14.21 10.67
C HIS A 132 11.98 13.12 9.65
N ARG A 133 12.55 13.22 8.43
CA ARG A 133 12.23 12.32 7.30
C ARG A 133 12.48 10.85 7.64
N SER A 134 13.65 10.52 8.16
CA SER A 134 13.98 9.12 8.51
C SER A 134 13.03 8.56 9.56
N MET A 135 12.69 9.35 10.59
CA MET A 135 11.77 8.92 11.63
C MET A 135 10.34 8.74 11.09
N SER A 136 9.87 9.66 10.23
CA SER A 136 8.54 9.54 9.60
C SER A 136 8.43 8.29 8.73
N LEU A 137 9.46 7.98 7.95
CA LEU A 137 9.50 6.76 7.13
C LEU A 137 9.53 5.50 8.01
N ALA A 138 10.29 5.51 9.11
CA ALA A 138 10.34 4.41 10.06
C ALA A 138 8.97 4.17 10.72
N ILE A 139 8.27 5.23 11.15
CA ILE A 139 6.93 5.14 11.74
C ILE A 139 5.93 4.57 10.73
N ALA A 140 5.93 5.05 9.48
CA ALA A 140 5.04 4.54 8.45
C ALA A 140 5.31 3.06 8.12
N THR A 141 6.59 2.66 8.07
CA THR A 141 6.97 1.25 7.87
C THR A 141 6.52 0.38 9.04
N ALA A 142 6.71 0.85 10.28
CA ALA A 142 6.26 0.16 11.48
C ALA A 142 4.73 -0.01 11.52
N ALA A 143 3.96 1.00 11.05
CA ALA A 143 2.52 0.92 10.95
C ALA A 143 2.08 -0.21 9.99
N GLY A 144 2.72 -0.35 8.82
CA GLY A 144 2.46 -1.46 7.90
C GLY A 144 2.80 -2.82 8.52
N SER A 145 3.91 -2.93 9.26
CA SER A 145 4.28 -4.15 10.00
C SER A 145 3.27 -4.48 11.10
N ALA A 146 2.77 -3.48 11.83
CA ALA A 146 1.72 -3.66 12.82
C ALA A 146 0.43 -4.18 12.17
N GLY A 147 0.08 -3.68 10.98
CA GLY A 147 -1.05 -4.18 10.20
C GLY A 147 -0.95 -5.68 9.93
N GLN A 148 0.24 -6.18 9.57
CA GLN A 148 0.47 -7.60 9.30
C GLN A 148 0.25 -8.50 10.53
N ILE A 149 0.39 -7.95 11.74
CA ILE A 149 0.11 -8.68 12.98
C ILE A 149 -1.40 -8.60 13.32
N VAL A 150 -1.95 -7.40 13.27
CA VAL A 150 -3.35 -7.13 13.67
C VAL A 150 -4.35 -7.75 12.69
N GLY A 151 -4.06 -7.69 11.38
CA GLY A 151 -4.98 -8.15 10.35
C GLY A 151 -5.42 -9.60 10.50
N PRO A 152 -4.50 -10.59 10.55
CA PRO A 152 -4.86 -11.99 10.73
C PRO A 152 -5.67 -12.24 12.02
N MET A 153 -5.34 -11.55 13.12
CA MET A 153 -6.09 -11.66 14.38
C MET A 153 -7.53 -11.18 14.21
N VAL A 154 -7.72 -10.02 13.58
CA VAL A 154 -9.06 -9.50 13.27
C VAL A 154 -9.82 -10.44 12.34
N ALA A 155 -9.16 -10.98 11.30
CA ALA A 155 -9.78 -11.94 10.38
C ALA A 155 -10.29 -13.19 11.10
N VAL A 156 -9.49 -13.77 12.01
CA VAL A 156 -9.89 -14.94 12.81
C VAL A 156 -11.13 -14.62 13.65
N ILE A 157 -11.11 -13.52 14.39
CA ILE A 157 -12.24 -13.10 15.24
C ILE A 157 -13.52 -12.90 14.41
N LEU A 158 -13.42 -12.31 13.21
CA LEU A 158 -14.57 -12.12 12.35
C LEU A 158 -15.10 -13.46 11.79
N LEU A 159 -14.21 -14.38 11.45
CA LEU A 159 -14.58 -15.71 10.94
C LEU A 159 -15.29 -16.59 11.97
N GLU A 160 -15.14 -16.31 13.28
CA GLU A 160 -15.91 -17.00 14.32
C GLU A 160 -17.42 -16.68 14.28
N SER A 161 -17.79 -15.55 13.70
CA SER A 161 -19.17 -15.03 13.73
C SER A 161 -19.81 -14.84 12.36
N MET A 162 -19.04 -14.88 11.27
CA MET A 162 -19.54 -14.62 9.92
C MET A 162 -18.78 -15.41 8.84
N ALA A 163 -19.45 -15.59 7.69
CA ALA A 163 -18.86 -16.24 6.53
C ALA A 163 -17.65 -15.44 5.99
N TRP A 164 -16.68 -16.15 5.42
CA TRP A 164 -15.46 -15.55 4.87
C TRP A 164 -15.75 -14.48 3.79
N GLN A 165 -16.81 -14.65 3.01
CA GLN A 165 -17.25 -13.66 2.02
C GLN A 165 -17.58 -12.31 2.68
N SER A 166 -18.26 -12.34 3.83
CA SER A 166 -18.58 -11.12 4.59
C SER A 166 -17.33 -10.43 5.11
N VAL A 167 -16.33 -11.21 5.53
CA VAL A 167 -15.05 -10.63 5.99
C VAL A 167 -14.32 -9.94 4.82
N PHE A 168 -14.30 -10.53 3.63
CA PHE A 168 -13.75 -9.87 2.44
C PHE A 168 -14.49 -8.58 2.07
N MET A 169 -15.82 -8.54 2.23
CA MET A 169 -16.62 -7.32 2.02
C MET A 169 -16.26 -6.22 3.05
N ILE A 170 -16.05 -6.59 4.32
CA ILE A 170 -15.57 -5.66 5.35
C ILE A 170 -14.18 -5.13 5.00
N PHE A 171 -13.28 -5.98 4.52
CA PHE A 171 -11.95 -5.59 4.08
C PHE A 171 -12.00 -4.64 2.88
N ALA A 172 -12.86 -4.92 1.89
CA ALA A 172 -13.08 -4.04 0.75
C ALA A 172 -13.62 -2.68 1.19
N ALA A 173 -14.58 -2.65 2.10
CA ALA A 173 -15.10 -1.42 2.68
C ALA A 173 -14.02 -0.66 3.47
N SER A 174 -13.17 -1.36 4.24
CA SER A 174 -12.10 -0.76 5.03
C SER A 174 -11.05 -0.08 4.16
N ILE A 175 -10.60 -0.71 3.08
CA ILE A 175 -9.61 -0.10 2.19
C ILE A 175 -10.18 1.10 1.42
N LEU A 176 -11.48 1.10 1.12
CA LEU A 176 -12.13 2.26 0.54
C LEU A 176 -12.37 3.37 1.56
N ALA A 177 -12.66 3.02 2.82
CA ALA A 177 -12.89 4.01 3.88
C ALA A 177 -11.66 4.89 4.14
N VAL A 178 -10.44 4.33 4.02
CA VAL A 178 -9.21 5.15 4.19
C VAL A 178 -9.06 6.21 3.11
N LEU A 179 -9.73 6.09 1.95
CA LEU A 179 -9.75 7.12 0.91
C LEU A 179 -10.41 8.42 1.37
N LEU A 180 -11.33 8.34 2.35
CA LEU A 180 -11.97 9.52 2.94
C LEU A 180 -10.95 10.44 3.64
N LEU A 181 -9.80 9.89 4.01
CA LEU A 181 -8.73 10.65 4.66
C LEU A 181 -7.73 11.28 3.66
N LEU A 182 -7.80 10.91 2.36
CA LEU A 182 -6.90 11.47 1.34
C LEU A 182 -6.91 13.00 1.22
N PRO A 183 -7.98 13.76 1.49
CA PRO A 183 -7.92 15.22 1.49
C PRO A 183 -6.86 15.80 2.44
N PHE A 184 -6.53 15.06 3.52
CA PHE A 184 -5.52 15.44 4.51
C PHE A 184 -4.10 15.05 4.08
N MET A 185 -3.95 14.22 3.04
CA MET A 185 -2.67 13.76 2.51
C MET A 185 -2.16 14.74 1.43
N ARG A 186 -1.61 15.87 1.87
CA ARG A 186 -1.04 16.90 0.99
C ARG A 186 0.47 16.88 1.13
N ALA A 187 1.16 16.41 0.11
CA ALA A 187 2.62 16.53 -0.01
C ALA A 187 2.98 17.57 -1.08
N PRO A 188 4.16 18.17 -1.01
CA PRO A 188 4.70 18.97 -2.09
C PRO A 188 4.71 18.16 -3.40
N GLU A 189 4.52 18.86 -4.50
CA GLU A 189 4.64 18.23 -5.83
C GLU A 189 6.04 17.65 -6.00
N ARG A 190 6.15 16.62 -6.83
CA ARG A 190 7.45 16.06 -7.20
C ARG A 190 8.18 17.09 -8.02
N ALA A 191 9.47 17.30 -7.73
CA ALA A 191 10.30 18.16 -8.55
C ALA A 191 10.27 17.63 -10.00
N ALA A 192 10.09 18.55 -10.95
CA ALA A 192 10.13 18.20 -12.36
C ALA A 192 11.51 17.60 -12.70
N LYS A 193 11.52 16.64 -13.63
CA LYS A 193 12.77 15.98 -14.04
C LYS A 193 13.83 17.00 -14.50
N GLU A 194 13.38 18.05 -15.15
CA GLU A 194 14.21 19.19 -15.60
C GLU A 194 14.87 19.93 -14.42
N GLU A 195 14.16 20.17 -13.30
CA GLU A 195 14.75 20.80 -12.11
C GLU A 195 15.81 19.91 -11.45
N ILE A 196 15.62 18.57 -11.49
CA ILE A 196 16.60 17.63 -10.98
C ILE A 196 17.84 17.61 -11.86
N GLU A 197 17.67 17.60 -13.18
CA GLU A 197 18.77 17.63 -14.14
C GLU A 197 19.55 18.95 -14.03
N GLU A 198 18.87 20.10 -13.96
CA GLU A 198 19.49 21.40 -13.75
C GLU A 198 20.27 21.49 -12.41
N THR A 199 19.71 20.88 -11.37
CA THR A 199 20.38 20.82 -10.07
C THR A 199 21.63 19.95 -10.13
N LEU A 200 21.56 18.80 -10.81
CA LEU A 200 22.70 17.89 -11.00
C LEU A 200 23.80 18.54 -11.86
N GLU A 201 23.44 19.26 -12.92
CA GLU A 201 24.40 20.03 -13.71
C GLU A 201 25.12 21.08 -12.88
N LYS A 202 24.39 21.89 -12.09
CA LYS A 202 24.99 22.86 -11.17
C LYS A 202 25.95 22.22 -10.16
N TYR A 203 25.63 21.04 -9.65
CA TYR A 203 26.53 20.30 -8.75
C TYR A 203 27.76 19.75 -9.49
N SER A 204 27.63 19.31 -10.74
CA SER A 204 28.75 18.83 -11.54
C SER A 204 29.70 19.91 -11.97
N GLU A 205 29.21 21.12 -12.23
CA GLU A 205 29.98 22.29 -12.59
C GLU A 205 30.62 23.01 -11.38
N SER A 206 30.18 22.75 -10.15
CA SER A 206 30.79 23.31 -8.95
C SER A 206 32.10 22.59 -8.65
N PRO A 207 33.26 23.21 -8.85
CA PRO A 207 34.55 22.58 -8.53
C PRO A 207 34.59 22.30 -7.05
N SER A 208 34.53 21.03 -6.69
CA SER A 208 34.71 20.54 -5.31
C SER A 208 36.10 20.99 -4.81
N ARG A 209 36.16 22.10 -4.08
CA ARG A 209 37.31 22.40 -3.23
C ARG A 209 37.37 21.41 -2.08
N ILE A 210 37.75 20.19 -2.38
CA ILE A 210 38.27 19.30 -1.34
C ILE A 210 39.71 19.76 -1.11
N HIS A 211 39.87 20.69 -0.20
CA HIS A 211 41.18 20.92 0.41
C HIS A 211 41.42 19.78 1.38
N LEU A 212 42.16 18.75 0.90
CA LEU A 212 42.85 17.82 1.76
C LEU A 212 44.02 18.59 2.44
N THR A 213 43.83 18.92 3.69
CA THR A 213 44.91 19.25 4.61
C THR A 213 44.92 18.21 5.71
#